data_8317c368a4190717fe3bb81e8f9d1f1f
#
_entry.id   8317c368a4190717fe3bb81e8f9d1f1f
#
_cell.length_a   1.000
_cell.length_b   1.000
_cell.length_c   1.000
_cell.angle_alpha   90.00
_cell.angle_beta   90.00
_cell.angle_gamma   90.00
#
_symmetry.space_group_name_H-M   'P 1'
#
loop_
_entity.id
_entity.type
_entity.pdbx_description
1 polymer ?
#
loop_
_entity_poly.entity_id
_entity_poly.type
_entity_poly.pdbx_seq_one_letter_code
_entity_poly.pdbx_strand_id
1 'polypeptide(L)'
;MIEAKNLSMYYGNVCALDGVSFKLGANEIVGLLGPNGAGKTTLMRILTTFIYPAQGTAVVNGFDILQDPLNARKSLGYLPETPPLYADMRVDEFIGFVGQARGLAGNIFKSRKDWVVQACGIAPVWKHGIHELSLGFRQRVGLAQALLHDPKVVILDEPTSGLDPVQIISIRNLIKELAKTKTILFSTHILQEVFAISHKVLIVNQGRLVLQGSPSELQSAGVKKEETFRLVVEAKTIDVETAFLSIPCIKRIVFQDEYQGSPRFLLTASSYGEAVKAVNDTVRANNWTLKEFSRQESSLEDIFLSTYKKSDKKKQGIS
;
A
#
# COMPACT_ATOMS: atom_id res chain seq x y z
N MET A 1 -12.63 8.42 -11.63
CA MET A 1 -11.57 9.20 -12.29
C MET A 1 -10.53 8.32 -12.99
N ILE A 2 -10.21 7.13 -12.49
CA ILE A 2 -9.41 6.13 -13.21
C ILE A 2 -10.25 4.87 -13.39
N GLU A 3 -10.28 4.30 -14.59
CA GLU A 3 -10.91 3.01 -14.86
C GLU A 3 -9.96 2.17 -15.73
N ALA A 4 -9.49 1.04 -15.20
CA ALA A 4 -8.67 0.07 -15.91
C ALA A 4 -9.54 -1.10 -16.36
N LYS A 5 -9.38 -1.56 -17.62
CA LYS A 5 -10.18 -2.62 -18.24
C LYS A 5 -9.26 -3.69 -18.84
N ASN A 6 -9.18 -4.83 -18.16
CA ASN A 6 -8.45 -6.04 -18.62
C ASN A 6 -7.00 -5.76 -19.04
N LEU A 7 -6.28 -4.95 -18.26
CA LEU A 7 -4.90 -4.59 -18.56
C LEU A 7 -3.98 -5.81 -18.42
N SER A 8 -3.32 -6.17 -19.52
CA SER A 8 -2.27 -7.19 -19.53
C SER A 8 -0.98 -6.64 -20.13
N MET A 9 0.17 -7.07 -19.60
CA MET A 9 1.49 -6.65 -20.05
C MET A 9 2.50 -7.77 -19.91
N TYR A 10 3.33 -7.95 -20.92
CA TYR A 10 4.37 -8.97 -20.96
C TYR A 10 5.73 -8.33 -21.27
N TYR A 11 6.78 -8.80 -20.58
CA TYR A 11 8.16 -8.50 -20.87
C TYR A 11 8.88 -9.81 -21.27
N GLY A 12 8.99 -10.07 -22.55
CA GLY A 12 9.40 -11.39 -23.04
C GLY A 12 8.46 -12.47 -22.52
N ASN A 13 8.99 -13.45 -21.79
CA ASN A 13 8.20 -14.54 -21.19
C ASN A 13 7.59 -14.20 -19.82
N VAL A 14 7.86 -13.01 -19.30
CA VAL A 14 7.36 -12.60 -17.97
C VAL A 14 6.04 -11.87 -18.11
N CYS A 15 4.96 -12.44 -17.54
CA CYS A 15 3.68 -11.77 -17.42
C CYS A 15 3.72 -10.79 -16.24
N ALA A 16 3.84 -9.49 -16.54
CA ALA A 16 3.90 -8.44 -15.54
C ALA A 16 2.51 -7.99 -15.07
N LEU A 17 1.49 -8.06 -15.95
CA LEU A 17 0.09 -7.84 -15.61
C LEU A 17 -0.78 -8.84 -16.38
N ASP A 18 -1.84 -9.34 -15.73
CA ASP A 18 -2.73 -10.35 -16.26
C ASP A 18 -4.19 -9.99 -15.96
N GLY A 19 -4.87 -9.36 -16.92
CA GLY A 19 -6.29 -9.03 -16.88
C GLY A 19 -6.71 -8.07 -15.76
N VAL A 20 -5.86 -7.12 -15.34
CA VAL A 20 -6.12 -6.21 -14.23
C VAL A 20 -7.24 -5.25 -14.57
N SER A 21 -8.31 -5.26 -13.75
CA SER A 21 -9.46 -4.36 -13.90
C SER A 21 -9.85 -3.76 -12.56
N PHE A 22 -10.04 -2.43 -12.52
CA PHE A 22 -10.51 -1.72 -11.32
C PHE A 22 -11.05 -0.34 -11.70
N LYS A 23 -11.73 0.29 -10.73
CA LYS A 23 -12.27 1.65 -10.87
C LYS A 23 -12.02 2.47 -9.61
N LEU A 24 -11.58 3.72 -9.80
CA LEU A 24 -11.36 4.72 -8.76
C LEU A 24 -12.30 5.90 -8.95
N GLY A 25 -12.88 6.36 -7.85
CA GLY A 25 -13.76 7.52 -7.80
C GLY A 25 -13.03 8.86 -7.89
N ALA A 26 -13.79 9.94 -7.78
CA ALA A 26 -13.24 11.28 -7.61
C ALA A 26 -12.89 11.53 -6.14
N ASN A 27 -11.82 12.30 -5.91
CA ASN A 27 -11.39 12.72 -4.56
C ASN A 27 -11.15 11.52 -3.61
N GLU A 28 -10.57 10.47 -4.13
CA GLU A 28 -10.33 9.21 -3.44
C GLU A 28 -8.82 8.95 -3.33
N ILE A 29 -8.36 8.50 -2.17
CA ILE A 29 -7.01 7.96 -1.98
C ILE A 29 -7.09 6.45 -2.14
N VAL A 30 -6.34 5.93 -3.09
CA VAL A 30 -6.26 4.49 -3.33
C VAL A 30 -4.84 4.02 -3.19
N GLY A 31 -4.63 3.07 -2.29
CA GLY A 31 -3.35 2.40 -2.10
C GLY A 31 -3.22 1.16 -2.97
N LEU A 32 -2.16 1.08 -3.75
CA LEU A 32 -1.78 -0.09 -4.54
C LEU A 32 -0.71 -0.87 -3.77
N LEU A 33 -1.11 -1.95 -3.12
CA LEU A 33 -0.25 -2.75 -2.26
C LEU A 33 0.21 -4.02 -2.97
N GLY A 34 1.47 -4.38 -2.79
CA GLY A 34 2.02 -5.63 -3.31
C GLY A 34 3.53 -5.70 -3.13
N PRO A 35 4.15 -6.91 -3.18
CA PRO A 35 5.59 -7.07 -3.08
C PRO A 35 6.30 -6.45 -4.28
N ASN A 36 7.63 -6.42 -4.20
CA ASN A 36 8.45 -6.07 -5.34
C ASN A 36 8.24 -7.10 -6.46
N GLY A 37 8.14 -6.61 -7.71
CA GLY A 37 7.82 -7.46 -8.86
C GLY A 37 6.34 -7.86 -9.01
N ALA A 38 5.43 -7.39 -8.16
CA ALA A 38 3.99 -7.70 -8.28
C ALA A 38 3.29 -7.07 -9.50
N GLY A 39 3.94 -6.11 -10.18
CA GLY A 39 3.37 -5.39 -11.33
C GLY A 39 2.93 -3.96 -11.04
N LYS A 40 3.13 -3.43 -9.81
CA LYS A 40 2.70 -2.08 -9.39
C LYS A 40 3.21 -0.98 -10.32
N THR A 41 4.54 -0.90 -10.50
CA THR A 41 5.18 0.11 -11.37
C THR A 41 4.77 -0.06 -12.84
N THR A 42 4.60 -1.30 -13.32
CA THR A 42 4.10 -1.56 -14.67
C THR A 42 2.69 -1.00 -14.85
N LEU A 43 1.80 -1.25 -13.89
CA LEU A 43 0.44 -0.71 -13.92
C LEU A 43 0.46 0.83 -13.93
N MET A 44 1.26 1.47 -13.08
CA MET A 44 1.37 2.92 -13.04
C MET A 44 1.94 3.51 -14.34
N ARG A 45 2.95 2.87 -14.94
CA ARG A 45 3.50 3.28 -16.24
C ARG A 45 2.47 3.18 -17.37
N ILE A 46 1.58 2.20 -17.37
CA ILE A 46 0.48 2.10 -18.33
C ILE A 46 -0.52 3.24 -18.10
N LEU A 47 -0.98 3.46 -16.86
CA LEU A 47 -1.94 4.53 -16.54
C LEU A 47 -1.42 5.92 -16.88
N THR A 48 -0.10 6.11 -16.76
CA THR A 48 0.57 7.37 -17.11
C THR A 48 0.95 7.49 -18.58
N THR A 49 0.56 6.51 -19.39
CA THR A 49 0.87 6.42 -20.83
C THR A 49 2.37 6.40 -21.15
N PHE A 50 3.19 5.98 -20.17
CA PHE A 50 4.64 5.81 -20.35
C PHE A 50 4.96 4.57 -21.19
N ILE A 51 4.14 3.51 -21.03
CA ILE A 51 4.15 2.30 -21.86
C ILE A 51 2.71 1.96 -22.25
N TYR A 52 2.54 1.27 -23.38
CA TYR A 52 1.24 0.76 -23.82
C TYR A 52 1.01 -0.65 -23.27
N PRO A 53 -0.22 -1.01 -22.87
CA PRO A 53 -0.55 -2.37 -22.47
C PRO A 53 -0.53 -3.30 -23.69
N ALA A 54 -0.24 -4.59 -23.47
CA ALA A 54 -0.37 -5.61 -24.51
C ALA A 54 -1.85 -5.93 -24.82
N GLN A 55 -2.71 -5.82 -23.79
CA GLN A 55 -4.17 -5.97 -23.93
C GLN A 55 -4.89 -5.05 -22.96
N GLY A 56 -6.15 -4.71 -23.31
CA GLY A 56 -6.98 -3.84 -22.50
C GLY A 56 -6.70 -2.36 -22.71
N THR A 57 -7.38 -1.53 -21.97
CA THR A 57 -7.18 -0.06 -21.94
C THR A 57 -7.48 0.51 -20.57
N ALA A 58 -7.23 1.80 -20.38
CA ALA A 58 -7.67 2.54 -19.22
C ALA A 58 -8.18 3.94 -19.58
N VAL A 59 -9.07 4.46 -18.75
CA VAL A 59 -9.55 5.84 -18.85
C VAL A 59 -9.02 6.61 -17.65
N VAL A 60 -8.37 7.74 -17.89
CA VAL A 60 -7.84 8.63 -16.84
C VAL A 60 -8.50 10.00 -17.02
N ASN A 61 -9.24 10.42 -16.01
CA ASN A 61 -9.99 11.68 -16.02
C ASN A 61 -10.90 11.87 -17.27
N GLY A 62 -11.50 10.78 -17.77
CA GLY A 62 -12.36 10.79 -18.95
C GLY A 62 -11.64 10.57 -20.28
N PHE A 63 -10.31 10.55 -20.31
CA PHE A 63 -9.51 10.33 -21.51
C PHE A 63 -8.98 8.90 -21.57
N ASP A 64 -9.22 8.21 -22.68
CA ASP A 64 -8.67 6.88 -22.93
C ASP A 64 -7.17 6.97 -23.21
N ILE A 65 -6.36 6.14 -22.52
CA ILE A 65 -4.90 6.20 -22.61
C ILE A 65 -4.34 5.82 -23.99
N LEU A 66 -5.11 5.09 -24.80
CA LEU A 66 -4.70 4.66 -26.15
C LEU A 66 -5.20 5.64 -27.22
N GLN A 67 -6.43 6.16 -27.06
CA GLN A 67 -7.06 7.04 -28.05
C GLN A 67 -6.69 8.51 -27.86
N ASP A 68 -6.56 8.97 -26.61
CA ASP A 68 -6.23 10.35 -26.27
C ASP A 68 -5.15 10.46 -25.18
N PRO A 69 -3.94 9.92 -25.43
CA PRO A 69 -2.87 9.89 -24.44
C PRO A 69 -2.36 11.28 -24.04
N LEU A 70 -2.50 12.28 -24.90
CA LEU A 70 -2.03 13.64 -24.61
C LEU A 70 -2.90 14.32 -23.55
N ASN A 71 -4.23 14.23 -23.67
CA ASN A 71 -5.12 14.80 -22.66
C ASN A 71 -5.13 13.98 -21.37
N ALA A 72 -4.98 12.66 -21.44
CA ALA A 72 -4.71 11.83 -20.28
C ALA A 72 -3.49 12.35 -19.51
N ARG A 73 -2.32 12.55 -20.17
CA ARG A 73 -1.09 13.09 -19.55
C ARG A 73 -1.23 14.51 -19.03
N LYS A 74 -2.00 15.37 -19.68
CA LYS A 74 -2.27 16.73 -19.19
C LYS A 74 -3.08 16.73 -17.90
N SER A 75 -3.96 15.74 -17.73
CA SER A 75 -4.85 15.66 -16.57
C SER A 75 -4.24 14.98 -15.35
N LEU A 76 -3.04 14.37 -15.48
CA LEU A 76 -2.39 13.63 -14.41
C LEU A 76 -1.02 14.20 -14.03
N GLY A 77 -0.68 14.09 -12.74
CA GLY A 77 0.67 14.24 -12.21
C GLY A 77 1.26 12.89 -11.86
N TYR A 78 2.53 12.68 -12.17
CA TYR A 78 3.20 11.41 -11.90
C TYR A 78 4.53 11.63 -11.18
N LEU A 79 4.70 10.94 -10.05
CA LEU A 79 5.95 10.80 -9.33
C LEU A 79 6.38 9.32 -9.45
N PRO A 80 7.39 8.98 -10.25
CA PRO A 80 7.98 7.65 -10.24
C PRO A 80 8.82 7.44 -8.97
N GLU A 81 9.12 6.19 -8.63
CA GLU A 81 9.95 5.79 -7.48
C GLU A 81 11.28 6.56 -7.43
N THR A 82 11.94 6.70 -8.59
CA THR A 82 13.09 7.58 -8.74
C THR A 82 12.67 8.79 -9.58
N PRO A 83 12.57 9.99 -8.97
CA PRO A 83 12.17 11.19 -9.69
C PRO A 83 13.19 11.55 -10.81
N PRO A 84 12.73 11.81 -12.04
CA PRO A 84 13.59 12.15 -13.18
C PRO A 84 14.03 13.62 -13.11
N LEU A 85 14.89 13.93 -12.14
CA LEU A 85 15.41 15.27 -11.93
C LEU A 85 16.70 15.49 -12.73
N TYR A 86 16.90 16.72 -13.21
CA TYR A 86 18.15 17.10 -13.90
C TYR A 86 19.19 17.54 -12.86
N ALA A 87 20.17 16.69 -12.60
CA ALA A 87 21.18 16.88 -11.56
C ALA A 87 21.95 18.20 -11.67
N ASP A 88 22.19 18.67 -12.91
CA ASP A 88 22.96 19.89 -13.21
C ASP A 88 22.15 21.18 -13.05
N MET A 89 20.85 21.07 -12.80
CA MET A 89 19.98 22.22 -12.55
C MET A 89 19.86 22.51 -11.05
N ARG A 90 19.55 23.78 -10.75
CA ARG A 90 19.03 24.17 -9.43
C ARG A 90 17.53 23.87 -9.35
N VAL A 91 17.00 23.76 -8.13
CA VAL A 91 15.57 23.47 -7.92
C VAL A 91 14.67 24.51 -8.60
N ASP A 92 14.98 25.81 -8.47
CA ASP A 92 14.20 26.89 -9.08
C ASP A 92 14.23 26.86 -10.62
N GLU A 93 15.36 26.55 -11.20
CA GLU A 93 15.52 26.39 -12.64
C GLU A 93 14.72 25.19 -13.16
N PHE A 94 14.80 24.07 -12.47
CA PHE A 94 14.08 22.85 -12.80
C PHE A 94 12.55 23.07 -12.75
N ILE A 95 12.03 23.67 -11.67
CA ILE A 95 10.60 23.99 -11.56
C ILE A 95 10.17 24.99 -12.63
N GLY A 96 11.02 25.97 -12.96
CA GLY A 96 10.79 26.89 -14.07
C GLY A 96 10.69 26.18 -15.41
N PHE A 97 11.63 25.29 -15.70
CA PHE A 97 11.65 24.45 -16.91
C PHE A 97 10.37 23.57 -17.01
N VAL A 98 10.00 22.89 -15.93
CA VAL A 98 8.76 22.08 -15.89
C VAL A 98 7.52 22.93 -16.14
N GLY A 99 7.46 24.14 -15.55
CA GLY A 99 6.37 25.09 -15.77
C GLY A 99 6.21 25.45 -17.26
N GLN A 100 7.31 25.78 -17.91
CA GLN A 100 7.33 26.07 -19.35
C GLN A 100 6.89 24.87 -20.20
N ALA A 101 7.43 23.68 -19.89
CA ALA A 101 7.09 22.43 -20.59
C ALA A 101 5.60 22.06 -20.42
N ARG A 102 4.96 22.49 -19.33
CA ARG A 102 3.52 22.33 -19.06
C ARG A 102 2.67 23.48 -19.60
N GLY A 103 3.27 24.46 -20.27
CA GLY A 103 2.60 25.64 -20.83
C GLY A 103 2.12 26.64 -19.78
N LEU A 104 2.69 26.63 -18.57
CA LEU A 104 2.36 27.57 -17.50
C LEU A 104 3.17 28.87 -17.69
N ALA A 105 2.49 30.02 -17.68
CA ALA A 105 3.12 31.33 -17.85
C ALA A 105 2.50 32.39 -16.93
N GLY A 106 3.18 33.51 -16.77
CA GLY A 106 2.70 34.71 -16.08
C GLY A 106 2.23 34.43 -14.64
N ASN A 107 1.10 35.00 -14.29
CA ASN A 107 0.54 34.91 -12.94
C ASN A 107 0.12 33.48 -12.56
N ILE A 108 -0.30 32.68 -13.53
CA ILE A 108 -0.67 31.28 -13.28
C ILE A 108 0.56 30.50 -12.82
N PHE A 109 1.67 30.59 -13.55
CA PHE A 109 2.92 29.94 -13.14
C PHE A 109 3.38 30.42 -11.77
N LYS A 110 3.38 31.74 -11.52
CA LYS A 110 3.78 32.31 -10.23
C LYS A 110 2.94 31.73 -9.07
N SER A 111 1.63 31.74 -9.18
CA SER A 111 0.74 31.20 -8.16
C SER A 111 0.96 29.70 -7.92
N ARG A 112 1.07 28.91 -9.00
CA ARG A 112 1.31 27.46 -8.89
C ARG A 112 2.67 27.14 -8.31
N LYS A 113 3.71 27.85 -8.73
CA LYS A 113 5.06 27.74 -8.19
C LYS A 113 5.07 28.01 -6.68
N ASP A 114 4.51 29.15 -6.25
CA ASP A 114 4.49 29.54 -4.83
C ASP A 114 3.74 28.50 -4.00
N TRP A 115 2.65 27.96 -4.54
CA TRP A 115 1.89 26.88 -3.89
C TRP A 115 2.69 25.59 -3.75
N VAL A 116 3.34 25.08 -4.83
CA VAL A 116 4.10 23.83 -4.74
C VAL A 116 5.34 23.96 -3.85
N VAL A 117 5.98 25.14 -3.82
CA VAL A 117 7.11 25.40 -2.93
C VAL A 117 6.71 25.25 -1.46
N GLN A 118 5.55 25.78 -1.08
CA GLN A 118 5.01 25.63 0.26
C GLN A 118 4.51 24.21 0.53
N ALA A 119 3.64 23.68 -0.33
CA ALA A 119 2.98 22.40 -0.14
C ALA A 119 3.98 21.22 -0.05
N CYS A 120 5.02 21.24 -0.87
CA CYS A 120 6.06 20.22 -0.86
C CYS A 120 7.22 20.52 0.10
N GLY A 121 7.24 21.71 0.74
CA GLY A 121 8.27 22.09 1.71
C GLY A 121 9.68 22.19 1.10
N ILE A 122 9.78 22.68 -0.14
CA ILE A 122 11.07 22.79 -0.88
C ILE A 122 11.71 24.19 -0.80
N ALA A 123 11.10 25.12 -0.04
CA ALA A 123 11.65 26.48 0.14
C ALA A 123 13.10 26.49 0.66
N PRO A 124 13.50 25.65 1.64
CA PRO A 124 14.89 25.66 2.14
C PRO A 124 15.94 25.33 1.07
N VAL A 125 15.57 24.54 0.06
CA VAL A 125 16.51 24.09 -1.00
C VAL A 125 16.28 24.77 -2.34
N TRP A 126 15.47 25.83 -2.38
CA TRP A 126 15.02 26.48 -3.62
C TRP A 126 16.14 26.90 -4.56
N LYS A 127 17.29 27.31 -3.99
CA LYS A 127 18.47 27.78 -4.76
C LYS A 127 19.62 26.75 -4.82
N HIS A 128 19.43 25.54 -4.23
CA HIS A 128 20.45 24.50 -4.23
C HIS A 128 20.46 23.71 -5.54
N GLY A 129 21.62 23.17 -5.88
CA GLY A 129 21.76 22.20 -6.96
C GLY A 129 21.03 20.90 -6.64
N ILE A 130 20.36 20.32 -7.63
CA ILE A 130 19.61 19.06 -7.43
C ILE A 130 20.55 17.92 -7.02
N HIS A 131 21.80 17.92 -7.49
CA HIS A 131 22.80 16.90 -7.09
C HIS A 131 23.17 16.96 -5.60
N GLU A 132 23.03 18.12 -4.96
CA GLU A 132 23.33 18.34 -3.53
C GLU A 132 22.21 17.85 -2.59
N LEU A 133 21.01 17.58 -3.13
CA LEU A 133 19.84 17.26 -2.34
C LEU A 133 19.91 15.87 -1.72
N SER A 134 19.44 15.75 -0.46
CA SER A 134 19.12 14.47 0.13
C SER A 134 18.01 13.76 -0.67
N LEU A 135 17.88 12.44 -0.47
CA LEU A 135 16.82 11.65 -1.10
C LEU A 135 15.44 12.25 -0.82
N GLY A 136 15.18 12.64 0.44
CA GLY A 136 13.91 13.24 0.84
C GLY A 136 13.61 14.55 0.11
N PHE A 137 14.58 15.41 -0.08
CA PHE A 137 14.38 16.62 -0.86
C PHE A 137 14.21 16.34 -2.36
N ARG A 138 14.90 15.34 -2.92
CA ARG A 138 14.67 14.90 -4.30
C ARG A 138 13.23 14.40 -4.50
N GLN A 139 12.70 13.61 -3.57
CA GLN A 139 11.30 13.17 -3.59
C GLN A 139 10.32 14.36 -3.53
N ARG A 140 10.58 15.34 -2.65
CA ARG A 140 9.75 16.54 -2.54
C ARG A 140 9.78 17.41 -3.80
N VAL A 141 10.93 17.55 -4.44
CA VAL A 141 11.07 18.27 -5.73
C VAL A 141 10.34 17.50 -6.84
N GLY A 142 10.47 16.17 -6.89
CA GLY A 142 9.71 15.31 -7.81
C GLY A 142 8.21 15.43 -7.62
N LEU A 143 7.74 15.49 -6.35
CA LEU A 143 6.33 15.72 -6.03
C LEU A 143 5.87 17.12 -6.47
N ALA A 144 6.68 18.16 -6.23
CA ALA A 144 6.40 19.51 -6.71
C ALA A 144 6.23 19.57 -8.24
N GLN A 145 7.12 18.89 -8.98
CA GLN A 145 7.00 18.72 -10.44
C GLN A 145 5.66 18.06 -10.83
N ALA A 146 5.28 16.98 -10.15
CA ALA A 146 4.04 16.25 -10.45
C ALA A 146 2.78 17.10 -10.20
N LEU A 147 2.84 18.05 -9.26
CA LEU A 147 1.70 18.87 -8.82
C LEU A 147 1.63 20.27 -9.45
N LEU A 148 2.70 20.71 -10.13
CA LEU A 148 2.86 22.10 -10.58
C LEU A 148 1.72 22.57 -11.49
N HIS A 149 1.23 21.72 -12.39
CA HIS A 149 0.18 22.04 -13.37
C HIS A 149 -1.25 21.76 -12.86
N ASP A 150 -1.42 21.56 -11.56
CA ASP A 150 -2.71 21.32 -10.89
C ASP A 150 -3.52 20.12 -11.44
N PRO A 151 -2.93 18.94 -11.55
CA PRO A 151 -3.62 17.78 -12.12
C PRO A 151 -4.84 17.36 -11.28
N LYS A 152 -5.85 16.76 -11.93
CA LYS A 152 -7.00 16.16 -11.23
C LYS A 152 -6.71 14.77 -10.68
N VAL A 153 -5.77 14.07 -11.31
CA VAL A 153 -5.31 12.73 -10.91
C VAL A 153 -3.83 12.79 -10.55
N VAL A 154 -3.44 12.19 -9.45
CA VAL A 154 -2.04 12.10 -9.01
C VAL A 154 -1.67 10.64 -8.82
N ILE A 155 -0.61 10.20 -9.49
CA ILE A 155 -0.07 8.84 -9.39
C ILE A 155 1.32 8.93 -8.76
N LEU A 156 1.52 8.20 -7.64
CA LEU A 156 2.74 8.24 -6.85
C LEU A 156 3.30 6.81 -6.69
N ASP A 157 4.47 6.55 -7.25
CA ASP A 157 5.11 5.25 -7.15
C ASP A 157 6.11 5.26 -5.99
N GLU A 158 5.81 4.50 -4.92
CA GLU A 158 6.61 4.41 -3.68
C GLU A 158 7.03 5.79 -3.10
N PRO A 159 6.08 6.73 -2.85
CA PRO A 159 6.42 8.13 -2.54
C PRO A 159 7.17 8.33 -1.22
N THR A 160 7.20 7.31 -0.36
CA THR A 160 7.81 7.33 0.97
C THR A 160 9.07 6.48 1.05
N SER A 161 9.48 5.84 -0.05
CA SER A 161 10.65 4.96 -0.09
C SER A 161 11.93 5.72 0.27
N GLY A 162 12.68 5.18 1.24
CA GLY A 162 13.97 5.75 1.69
C GLY A 162 13.86 7.05 2.48
N LEU A 163 12.66 7.43 2.93
CA LEU A 163 12.44 8.61 3.78
C LEU A 163 12.51 8.24 5.27
N ASP A 164 12.89 9.20 6.10
CA ASP A 164 12.79 9.08 7.55
C ASP A 164 11.34 9.18 8.04
N PRO A 165 11.03 8.73 9.28
CA PRO A 165 9.66 8.72 9.80
C PRO A 165 8.97 10.09 9.81
N VAL A 166 9.71 11.18 10.04
CA VAL A 166 9.15 12.55 10.05
C VAL A 166 8.75 12.98 8.64
N GLN A 167 9.59 12.66 7.66
CA GLN A 167 9.31 12.94 6.25
C GLN A 167 8.12 12.11 5.75
N ILE A 168 8.02 10.83 6.14
CA ILE A 168 6.86 9.97 5.81
C ILE A 168 5.55 10.60 6.30
N ILE A 169 5.51 11.05 7.56
CA ILE A 169 4.33 11.72 8.13
C ILE A 169 3.96 12.96 7.31
N SER A 170 4.95 13.76 6.94
CA SER A 170 4.74 14.98 6.14
C SER A 170 4.15 14.67 4.76
N ILE A 171 4.67 13.67 4.05
CA ILE A 171 4.14 13.24 2.74
C ILE A 171 2.72 12.67 2.87
N ARG A 172 2.44 11.86 3.89
CA ARG A 172 1.09 11.33 4.16
C ARG A 172 0.08 12.45 4.40
N ASN A 173 0.45 13.47 5.18
CA ASN A 173 -0.43 14.62 5.42
C ASN A 173 -0.68 15.40 4.13
N LEU A 174 0.33 15.62 3.29
CA LEU A 174 0.16 16.25 1.99
C LEU A 174 -0.77 15.43 1.08
N ILE A 175 -0.62 14.10 1.03
CA ILE A 175 -1.51 13.22 0.25
C ILE A 175 -2.97 13.38 0.73
N LYS A 176 -3.22 13.42 2.05
CA LYS A 176 -4.57 13.63 2.61
C LYS A 176 -5.16 14.99 2.20
N GLU A 177 -4.37 16.06 2.25
CA GLU A 177 -4.82 17.39 1.83
C GLU A 177 -5.13 17.45 0.33
N LEU A 178 -4.28 16.85 -0.50
CA LEU A 178 -4.49 16.78 -1.95
C LEU A 178 -5.78 16.02 -2.31
N ALA A 179 -6.11 14.98 -1.56
CA ALA A 179 -7.28 14.15 -1.83
C ALA A 179 -8.63 14.87 -1.65
N LYS A 180 -8.65 16.00 -0.96
CA LYS A 180 -9.85 16.83 -0.86
C LYS A 180 -10.36 17.32 -2.23
N THR A 181 -9.47 17.42 -3.21
CA THR A 181 -9.78 17.96 -4.55
C THR A 181 -9.25 17.12 -5.71
N LYS A 182 -8.49 16.07 -5.41
CA LYS A 182 -7.78 15.23 -6.40
C LYS A 182 -7.99 13.75 -6.12
N THR A 183 -7.97 12.94 -7.16
CA THR A 183 -7.91 11.48 -7.02
C THR A 183 -6.45 11.04 -6.98
N ILE A 184 -6.09 10.26 -5.97
CA ILE A 184 -4.71 9.83 -5.74
C ILE A 184 -4.61 8.31 -5.79
N LEU A 185 -3.69 7.81 -6.61
CA LEU A 185 -3.26 6.41 -6.62
C LEU A 185 -1.79 6.38 -6.19
N PHE A 186 -1.47 5.71 -5.09
CA PHE A 186 -0.08 5.54 -4.69
C PHE A 186 0.25 4.06 -4.47
N SER A 187 1.47 3.67 -4.84
CA SER A 187 1.99 2.34 -4.56
C SER A 187 2.80 2.33 -3.29
N THR A 188 2.80 1.20 -2.63
CA THR A 188 3.74 0.87 -1.57
C THR A 188 3.78 -0.65 -1.35
N HIS A 189 4.85 -1.13 -0.75
CA HIS A 189 4.95 -2.50 -0.23
C HIS A 189 4.70 -2.54 1.29
N ILE A 190 4.48 -1.38 1.93
CA ILE A 190 4.29 -1.24 3.38
C ILE A 190 2.79 -1.15 3.69
N LEU A 191 2.28 -2.20 4.31
CA LEU A 191 0.87 -2.35 4.64
C LEU A 191 0.33 -1.18 5.50
N GLN A 192 1.08 -0.81 6.53
CA GLN A 192 0.71 0.25 7.46
C GLN A 192 0.52 1.61 6.78
N GLU A 193 1.23 1.89 5.69
CA GLU A 193 1.07 3.13 4.93
C GLU A 193 -0.29 3.20 4.25
N VAL A 194 -0.66 2.10 3.58
CA VAL A 194 -1.93 2.02 2.87
C VAL A 194 -3.09 2.20 3.83
N PHE A 195 -3.08 1.47 4.95
CA PHE A 195 -4.17 1.53 5.92
C PHE A 195 -4.27 2.87 6.66
N ALA A 196 -3.17 3.60 6.77
CA ALA A 196 -3.15 4.90 7.46
C ALA A 196 -3.86 6.03 6.69
N ILE A 197 -3.92 5.96 5.35
CA ILE A 197 -4.41 7.08 4.54
C ILE A 197 -5.40 6.70 3.44
N SER A 198 -5.52 5.42 3.05
CA SER A 198 -6.34 5.03 1.89
C SER A 198 -7.83 4.93 2.22
N HIS A 199 -8.66 5.37 1.31
CA HIS A 199 -10.10 5.07 1.31
C HIS A 199 -10.38 3.69 0.72
N LYS A 200 -9.56 3.29 -0.25
CA LYS A 200 -9.63 1.98 -0.92
C LYS A 200 -8.23 1.40 -1.11
N VAL A 201 -8.13 0.09 -1.05
CA VAL A 201 -6.88 -0.66 -1.25
C VAL A 201 -7.06 -1.62 -2.41
N LEU A 202 -6.07 -1.68 -3.28
CA LEU A 202 -5.91 -2.66 -4.34
C LEU A 202 -4.70 -3.52 -4.00
N ILE A 203 -4.87 -4.82 -3.83
CA ILE A 203 -3.77 -5.75 -3.57
C ILE A 203 -3.43 -6.48 -4.85
N VAL A 204 -2.17 -6.29 -5.30
CA VAL A 204 -1.66 -6.92 -6.51
C VAL A 204 -0.58 -7.95 -6.14
N ASN A 205 -0.68 -9.11 -6.75
CA ASN A 205 0.32 -10.17 -6.65
C ASN A 205 0.50 -10.87 -7.99
N GLN A 206 1.74 -11.09 -8.41
CA GLN A 206 2.09 -11.78 -9.66
C GLN A 206 1.30 -11.26 -10.88
N GLY A 207 1.18 -9.95 -11.00
CA GLY A 207 0.48 -9.29 -12.09
C GLY A 207 -1.04 -9.30 -12.02
N ARG A 208 -1.66 -9.87 -11.00
CA ARG A 208 -3.11 -9.96 -10.85
C ARG A 208 -3.63 -9.14 -9.67
N LEU A 209 -4.81 -8.56 -9.82
CA LEU A 209 -5.54 -7.96 -8.72
C LEU A 209 -6.16 -9.09 -7.88
N VAL A 210 -5.65 -9.29 -6.67
CA VAL A 210 -6.06 -10.40 -5.79
C VAL A 210 -7.19 -10.01 -4.86
N LEU A 211 -7.21 -8.74 -4.43
CA LEU A 211 -8.22 -8.21 -3.51
C LEU A 211 -8.39 -6.72 -3.71
N GLN A 212 -9.60 -6.22 -3.48
CA GLN A 212 -9.89 -4.79 -3.42
C GLN A 212 -11.01 -4.50 -2.44
N GLY A 213 -10.94 -3.38 -1.74
CA GLY A 213 -11.94 -2.95 -0.77
C GLY A 213 -11.46 -1.79 0.08
N SER A 214 -12.29 -1.30 0.99
CA SER A 214 -11.86 -0.36 2.02
C SER A 214 -10.94 -1.06 3.04
N PRO A 215 -10.09 -0.33 3.77
CA PRO A 215 -9.30 -0.90 4.85
C PRO A 215 -10.11 -1.74 5.83
N SER A 216 -11.29 -1.26 6.23
CA SER A 216 -12.21 -1.97 7.16
C SER A 216 -12.79 -3.25 6.56
N GLU A 217 -13.19 -3.24 5.28
CA GLU A 217 -13.65 -4.44 4.58
C GLU A 217 -12.56 -5.49 4.47
N LEU A 218 -11.32 -5.08 4.19
CA LEU A 218 -10.19 -5.98 4.09
C LEU A 218 -9.81 -6.59 5.43
N GLN A 219 -9.87 -5.81 6.50
CA GLN A 219 -9.70 -6.32 7.87
C GLN A 219 -10.77 -7.34 8.22
N SER A 220 -12.04 -7.05 7.95
CA SER A 220 -13.14 -7.98 8.23
C SER A 220 -13.15 -9.22 7.33
N ALA A 221 -12.76 -9.10 6.07
CA ALA A 221 -12.63 -10.23 5.14
C ALA A 221 -11.49 -11.20 5.51
N GLY A 222 -10.46 -10.70 6.21
CA GLY A 222 -9.39 -11.51 6.77
C GLY A 222 -9.77 -12.22 8.09
N VAL A 223 -10.84 -11.79 8.73
CA VAL A 223 -11.40 -12.50 9.90
C VAL A 223 -12.01 -13.81 9.41
N LYS A 224 -11.19 -14.87 9.42
CA LYS A 224 -11.69 -16.23 9.30
C LYS A 224 -12.74 -16.45 10.39
N LYS A 225 -13.68 -17.40 10.20
CA LYS A 225 -14.57 -17.94 11.24
C LYS A 225 -13.81 -18.46 12.48
N GLU A 226 -12.50 -18.42 12.49
CA GLU A 226 -11.60 -18.88 13.54
C GLU A 226 -10.93 -17.68 14.18
N GLU A 227 -11.12 -17.53 15.47
CA GLU A 227 -10.50 -16.47 16.25
C GLU A 227 -9.16 -16.93 16.82
N THR A 228 -8.17 -16.04 16.81
CA THR A 228 -6.83 -16.33 17.31
C THR A 228 -6.59 -15.60 18.62
N PHE A 229 -5.99 -16.28 19.58
CA PHE A 229 -5.75 -15.80 20.93
C PHE A 229 -4.30 -16.01 21.32
N ARG A 230 -3.75 -15.05 22.05
CA ARG A 230 -2.49 -15.22 22.75
C ARG A 230 -2.77 -15.83 24.11
N LEU A 231 -2.08 -16.92 24.44
CA LEU A 231 -2.15 -17.60 25.70
C LEU A 231 -0.77 -17.68 26.32
N VAL A 232 -0.63 -17.20 27.57
CA VAL A 232 0.57 -17.38 28.39
C VAL A 232 0.18 -18.07 29.68
N VAL A 233 0.73 -19.26 29.91
CA VAL A 233 0.39 -20.11 31.04
C VAL A 233 1.66 -20.61 31.71
N GLU A 234 1.68 -20.61 33.02
CA GLU A 234 2.80 -21.16 33.79
C GLU A 234 2.67 -22.68 33.88
N ALA A 235 3.24 -23.37 32.88
CA ALA A 235 3.22 -24.82 32.75
C ALA A 235 4.32 -25.27 31.74
N LYS A 236 4.56 -26.58 31.64
CA LYS A 236 5.45 -27.10 30.61
C LYS A 236 4.78 -27.06 29.25
N THR A 237 5.54 -26.67 28.21
CA THR A 237 5.04 -26.50 26.85
C THR A 237 4.26 -27.74 26.34
N ILE A 238 4.81 -28.94 26.54
CA ILE A 238 4.22 -30.20 26.05
C ILE A 238 2.88 -30.52 26.74
N ASP A 239 2.74 -30.17 28.01
CA ASP A 239 1.52 -30.40 28.77
C ASP A 239 0.39 -29.49 28.29
N VAL A 240 0.73 -28.23 27.96
CA VAL A 240 -0.21 -27.23 27.44
C VAL A 240 -0.71 -27.66 26.04
N GLU A 241 0.20 -28.02 25.15
CA GLU A 241 -0.20 -28.46 23.80
C GLU A 241 -1.12 -29.68 23.85
N THR A 242 -0.77 -30.66 24.65
CA THR A 242 -1.58 -31.92 24.80
C THR A 242 -2.95 -31.62 25.36
N ALA A 243 -3.06 -30.80 26.42
CA ALA A 243 -4.31 -30.47 27.07
C ALA A 243 -5.27 -29.71 26.16
N PHE A 244 -4.74 -28.72 25.39
CA PHE A 244 -5.59 -27.89 24.55
C PHE A 244 -5.96 -28.56 23.22
N LEU A 245 -5.12 -29.41 22.63
CA LEU A 245 -5.43 -30.13 21.38
C LEU A 245 -6.57 -31.13 21.55
N SER A 246 -6.85 -31.59 22.79
CA SER A 246 -7.98 -32.49 23.08
C SER A 246 -9.35 -31.79 23.08
N ILE A 247 -9.39 -30.45 23.02
CA ILE A 247 -10.64 -29.68 23.18
C ILE A 247 -11.24 -29.39 21.80
N PRO A 248 -12.52 -29.78 21.55
CA PRO A 248 -13.13 -29.68 20.20
C PRO A 248 -13.22 -28.28 19.63
N CYS A 249 -13.36 -27.24 20.47
CA CYS A 249 -13.40 -25.85 20.00
C CYS A 249 -12.01 -25.26 19.65
N ILE A 250 -10.93 -25.90 20.10
CA ILE A 250 -9.56 -25.51 19.81
C ILE A 250 -9.08 -26.24 18.55
N LYS A 251 -8.84 -25.51 17.49
CA LYS A 251 -8.42 -26.07 16.20
C LYS A 251 -6.91 -26.15 16.04
N ARG A 252 -6.21 -25.29 16.73
CA ARG A 252 -4.75 -25.21 16.65
C ARG A 252 -4.18 -24.53 17.87
N ILE A 253 -3.07 -25.05 18.38
CA ILE A 253 -2.20 -24.38 19.33
C ILE A 253 -0.77 -24.45 18.80
N VAL A 254 -0.02 -23.35 18.88
CA VAL A 254 1.37 -23.24 18.39
C VAL A 254 2.18 -22.48 19.41
N PHE A 255 3.24 -23.11 19.89
CA PHE A 255 4.25 -22.43 20.70
C PHE A 255 4.90 -21.32 19.89
N GLN A 256 5.08 -20.14 20.48
CA GLN A 256 5.74 -18.99 19.85
C GLN A 256 7.12 -18.77 20.43
N ASP A 257 7.16 -18.48 21.72
CA ASP A 257 8.38 -18.15 22.48
C ASP A 257 8.11 -18.25 23.98
N GLU A 258 9.10 -17.87 24.81
CA GLU A 258 8.93 -17.70 26.24
C GLU A 258 8.74 -16.23 26.61
N TYR A 259 7.73 -15.93 27.39
CA TYR A 259 7.44 -14.60 27.92
C TYR A 259 7.47 -14.63 29.46
N GLN A 260 8.35 -13.87 30.06
CA GLN A 260 8.56 -13.82 31.53
C GLN A 260 8.70 -15.20 32.18
N GLY A 261 9.48 -16.09 31.54
CA GLY A 261 9.72 -17.45 32.04
C GLY A 261 8.55 -18.42 31.91
N SER A 262 7.56 -18.08 31.09
CA SER A 262 6.41 -18.94 30.81
C SER A 262 6.20 -19.07 29.30
N PRO A 263 5.79 -20.26 28.80
CA PRO A 263 5.56 -20.47 27.38
C PRO A 263 4.37 -19.66 26.88
N ARG A 264 4.56 -19.03 25.75
CA ARG A 264 3.55 -18.27 25.03
C ARG A 264 3.09 -19.03 23.80
N PHE A 265 1.77 -19.15 23.65
CA PHE A 265 1.14 -19.87 22.56
C PHE A 265 0.21 -18.98 21.75
N LEU A 266 0.08 -19.33 20.49
CA LEU A 266 -0.99 -18.87 19.61
C LEU A 266 -2.06 -19.96 19.54
N LEU A 267 -3.25 -19.67 20.03
CA LEU A 267 -4.38 -20.58 20.09
C LEU A 267 -5.44 -20.15 19.07
N THR A 268 -5.90 -21.05 18.22
CA THR A 268 -6.97 -20.80 17.25
C THR A 268 -8.22 -21.57 17.67
N ALA A 269 -9.34 -20.87 17.85
CA ALA A 269 -10.61 -21.46 18.29
C ALA A 269 -11.78 -21.04 17.39
N SER A 270 -12.90 -21.75 17.55
CA SER A 270 -14.13 -21.54 16.78
C SER A 270 -14.83 -20.23 17.13
N SER A 271 -14.80 -19.81 18.39
CA SER A 271 -15.38 -18.55 18.88
C SER A 271 -14.72 -18.08 20.18
N TYR A 272 -14.83 -16.77 20.47
CA TYR A 272 -14.30 -16.18 21.70
C TYR A 272 -14.88 -16.81 22.97
N GLY A 273 -16.21 -16.95 23.05
CA GLY A 273 -16.87 -17.45 24.25
C GLY A 273 -16.49 -18.89 24.59
N GLU A 274 -16.39 -19.75 23.56
CA GLU A 274 -15.93 -21.14 23.74
C GLU A 274 -14.45 -21.21 24.13
N ALA A 275 -13.60 -20.36 23.52
CA ALA A 275 -12.18 -20.28 23.84
C ALA A 275 -11.94 -19.85 25.29
N VAL A 276 -12.62 -18.79 25.76
CA VAL A 276 -12.54 -18.31 27.15
C VAL A 276 -12.91 -19.42 28.13
N LYS A 277 -14.05 -20.11 27.89
CA LYS A 277 -14.48 -21.19 28.73
C LYS A 277 -13.48 -22.34 28.76
N ALA A 278 -13.05 -22.80 27.59
CA ALA A 278 -12.07 -23.88 27.44
C ALA A 278 -10.73 -23.56 28.15
N VAL A 279 -10.22 -22.34 28.01
CA VAL A 279 -8.98 -21.91 28.67
C VAL A 279 -9.15 -21.90 30.18
N ASN A 280 -10.24 -21.33 30.70
CA ASN A 280 -10.46 -21.28 32.14
C ASN A 280 -10.64 -22.70 32.75
N ASP A 281 -11.41 -23.56 32.10
CA ASP A 281 -11.64 -24.91 32.58
C ASP A 281 -10.35 -25.75 32.59
N THR A 282 -9.54 -25.65 31.51
CA THR A 282 -8.29 -26.40 31.39
C THR A 282 -7.22 -25.92 32.38
N VAL A 283 -7.07 -24.59 32.53
CA VAL A 283 -6.14 -23.98 33.48
C VAL A 283 -6.47 -24.41 34.92
N ARG A 284 -7.75 -24.38 35.28
CA ARG A 284 -8.21 -24.82 36.62
C ARG A 284 -8.01 -26.33 36.86
N ALA A 285 -8.35 -27.15 35.87
CA ALA A 285 -8.22 -28.61 35.97
C ALA A 285 -6.78 -29.07 36.20
N ASN A 286 -5.80 -28.31 35.62
CA ASN A 286 -4.39 -28.64 35.72
C ASN A 286 -3.63 -27.85 36.80
N ASN A 287 -4.31 -27.03 37.61
CA ASN A 287 -3.69 -26.13 38.59
C ASN A 287 -2.61 -25.21 38.02
N TRP A 288 -2.82 -24.73 36.79
CA TRP A 288 -1.90 -23.81 36.15
C TRP A 288 -2.22 -22.35 36.50
N THR A 289 -1.24 -21.47 36.35
CA THR A 289 -1.43 -20.01 36.47
C THR A 289 -1.58 -19.39 35.10
N LEU A 290 -2.75 -18.80 34.81
CA LEU A 290 -2.99 -18.03 33.60
C LEU A 290 -2.34 -16.64 33.76
N LYS A 291 -1.32 -16.32 32.96
CA LYS A 291 -0.66 -15.01 32.95
C LYS A 291 -1.28 -14.05 31.93
N GLU A 292 -1.65 -14.56 30.76
CA GLU A 292 -2.28 -13.75 29.71
C GLU A 292 -3.25 -14.61 28.90
N PHE A 293 -4.43 -14.08 28.63
CA PHE A 293 -5.32 -14.56 27.60
C PHE A 293 -5.95 -13.34 26.91
N SER A 294 -5.47 -13.05 25.71
CA SER A 294 -5.91 -11.90 24.95
C SER A 294 -6.26 -12.28 23.52
N ARG A 295 -7.31 -11.64 22.98
CA ARG A 295 -7.66 -11.81 21.57
C ARG A 295 -6.55 -11.20 20.74
N GLN A 296 -5.95 -12.00 19.87
CA GLN A 296 -5.04 -11.49 18.87
C GLN A 296 -5.87 -11.13 17.64
N GLU A 297 -6.07 -9.85 17.42
CA GLU A 297 -6.58 -9.40 16.13
C GLU A 297 -5.61 -9.90 15.06
N SER A 298 -6.15 -10.56 14.03
CA SER A 298 -5.33 -10.95 12.88
C SER A 298 -4.59 -9.72 12.40
N SER A 299 -3.26 -9.76 12.44
CA SER A 299 -2.50 -8.61 11.97
C SER A 299 -2.81 -8.42 10.49
N LEU A 300 -2.72 -7.18 10.01
CA LEU A 300 -2.91 -6.89 8.59
C LEU A 300 -1.91 -7.69 7.74
N GLU A 301 -0.74 -7.97 8.31
CA GLU A 301 0.29 -8.85 7.75
C GLU A 301 -0.19 -10.29 7.58
N ASP A 302 -0.94 -10.84 8.55
CA ASP A 302 -1.48 -12.21 8.49
C ASP A 302 -2.54 -12.34 7.39
N ILE A 303 -3.39 -11.33 7.25
CA ILE A 303 -4.38 -11.25 6.17
C ILE A 303 -3.68 -11.22 4.81
N PHE A 304 -2.67 -10.36 4.69
CA PHE A 304 -1.84 -10.22 3.52
C PHE A 304 -1.14 -11.54 3.17
N LEU A 305 -0.42 -12.15 4.13
CA LEU A 305 0.26 -13.44 3.96
C LEU A 305 -0.69 -14.59 3.62
N SER A 306 -1.89 -14.61 4.20
CA SER A 306 -2.89 -15.65 3.89
C SER A 306 -3.42 -15.55 2.45
N THR A 307 -3.56 -14.32 1.95
CA THR A 307 -3.96 -14.05 0.56
C THR A 307 -2.87 -14.48 -0.42
N TYR A 308 -1.60 -14.28 -0.05
CA TYR A 308 -0.44 -14.76 -0.83
C TYR A 308 -0.40 -16.29 -0.92
N LYS A 309 -0.50 -16.99 0.21
CA LYS A 309 -0.45 -18.46 0.26
C LYS A 309 -1.58 -19.12 -0.52
N LYS A 310 -2.76 -18.48 -0.63
CA LYS A 310 -3.87 -18.98 -1.43
C LYS A 310 -3.63 -18.86 -2.94
N SER A 311 -2.94 -17.79 -3.39
CA SER A 311 -2.61 -17.60 -4.81
C SER A 311 -1.55 -18.60 -5.27
N ASP A 312 -0.58 -18.96 -4.41
CA ASP A 312 0.47 -19.94 -4.73
C ASP A 312 -0.06 -21.38 -4.81
N LYS A 313 -1.01 -21.76 -3.93
CA LYS A 313 -1.62 -23.10 -3.95
C LYS A 313 -2.49 -23.34 -5.19
N LYS A 314 -3.08 -22.33 -5.79
CA LYS A 314 -3.82 -22.47 -7.07
C LYS A 314 -2.91 -22.78 -8.26
N LYS A 315 -1.62 -22.47 -8.20
CA LYS A 315 -0.66 -22.83 -9.26
C LYS A 315 -0.08 -24.25 -9.12
N GLN A 316 -0.04 -24.79 -7.89
CA GLN A 316 0.47 -26.15 -7.64
C GLN A 316 -0.58 -27.25 -7.81
N GLY A 317 -1.85 -26.90 -8.00
CA GLY A 317 -2.96 -27.83 -8.18
C GLY A 317 -3.33 -28.12 -9.65
N ILE A 318 -2.50 -27.71 -10.60
CA ILE A 318 -2.62 -28.05 -12.02
C ILE A 318 -1.34 -28.77 -12.42
N SER A 319 -1.24 -30.03 -12.06
CA SER A 319 -0.37 -31.04 -12.69
C SER A 319 -1.10 -32.36 -12.65
#